data_7a43223e45a53fefe003ae35419eebc9
#
_entry.id   7a43223e45a53fefe003ae35419eebc9
#
_cell.length_a   1.000
_cell.length_b   1.000
_cell.length_c   1.000
_cell.angle_alpha   90.00
_cell.angle_beta   90.00
_cell.angle_gamma   90.00
#
_symmetry.space_group_name_H-M   'P 1'
#
loop_
_entity.id
_entity.type
_entity.pdbx_description
1 polymer ?
#
loop_
_entity_poly.entity_id
_entity_poly.type
_entity_poly.pdbx_seq_one_letter_code
_entity_poly.pdbx_strand_id
1 'polypeptide(L)'
;MAGELNINEWNGFRKVQIVIQDMRIDEWQLFDHRGTRMLDITPYVRHETGHVAVFQQLPDENDMPDNVVCVTYDTDISSLKGIHTLYLYDMPPSLTILESLVKELHPDTIHACFYLQESAFMKAFPSREDFKWLYGILARQKQSIYRKTYR
;
A
#
# COMPACT_ATOMS: atom_id res chain seq x y z
N MET A 1 -13.01 -9.15 -18.39
CA MET A 1 -12.67 -7.84 -18.98
C MET A 1 -13.08 -7.88 -20.43
N ALA A 2 -13.87 -6.89 -20.90
CA ALA A 2 -14.26 -6.70 -22.29
C ALA A 2 -13.70 -5.36 -22.79
N GLY A 3 -13.28 -5.31 -24.04
CA GLY A 3 -12.74 -4.09 -24.65
C GLY A 3 -12.52 -4.24 -26.15
N GLU A 4 -12.29 -3.13 -26.80
CA GLU A 4 -12.01 -3.06 -28.23
C GLU A 4 -10.54 -2.79 -28.50
N LEU A 5 -10.01 -3.45 -29.52
CA LEU A 5 -8.71 -3.13 -30.07
C LEU A 5 -8.81 -1.84 -30.89
N ASN A 6 -7.95 -0.89 -30.60
CA ASN A 6 -7.87 0.37 -31.29
C ASN A 6 -6.41 0.72 -31.62
N ILE A 7 -6.21 1.62 -32.61
CA ILE A 7 -4.89 2.13 -32.92
C ILE A 7 -4.80 3.57 -32.42
N ASN A 8 -3.91 3.79 -31.47
CA ASN A 8 -3.56 5.15 -31.04
C ASN A 8 -2.45 5.68 -31.96
N GLU A 9 -2.70 6.84 -32.57
CA GLU A 9 -1.72 7.54 -33.40
C GLU A 9 -1.37 8.89 -32.78
N TRP A 10 -0.09 9.06 -32.44
CA TRP A 10 0.42 10.28 -31.86
C TRP A 10 1.80 10.61 -32.46
N ASN A 11 1.96 11.81 -33.00
CA ASN A 11 3.20 12.28 -33.62
C ASN A 11 3.76 11.30 -34.69
N GLY A 12 2.91 10.67 -35.49
CA GLY A 12 3.30 9.70 -36.50
C GLY A 12 3.65 8.30 -36.00
N PHE A 13 3.60 8.08 -34.66
CA PHE A 13 3.75 6.75 -34.10
C PHE A 13 2.39 6.09 -33.90
N ARG A 14 2.29 4.85 -34.37
CA ARG A 14 1.08 4.03 -34.23
C ARG A 14 1.33 2.93 -33.20
N LYS A 15 0.45 2.85 -32.19
CA LYS A 15 0.49 1.79 -31.16
C LYS A 15 -0.89 1.15 -31.05
N VAL A 16 -0.91 -0.17 -30.98
CA VAL A 16 -2.14 -0.90 -30.65
C VAL A 16 -2.44 -0.67 -29.17
N GLN A 17 -3.68 -0.32 -28.87
CA GLN A 17 -4.20 -0.18 -27.50
C GLN A 17 -5.49 -0.96 -27.37
N ILE A 18 -5.82 -1.32 -26.14
CA ILE A 18 -7.12 -1.88 -25.77
C ILE A 18 -7.90 -0.79 -25.07
N VAL A 19 -9.06 -0.44 -25.60
CA VAL A 19 -10.03 0.43 -24.93
C VAL A 19 -10.94 -0.46 -24.11
N ILE A 20 -10.78 -0.44 -22.78
CA ILE A 20 -11.59 -1.25 -21.88
C ILE A 20 -12.99 -0.66 -21.83
N GLN A 21 -14.01 -1.47 -22.13
CA GLN A 21 -15.42 -1.12 -22.08
C GLN A 21 -16.10 -1.65 -20.81
N ASP A 22 -15.64 -2.82 -20.32
CA ASP A 22 -16.17 -3.43 -19.13
C ASP A 22 -15.10 -4.24 -18.38
N MET A 23 -15.13 -4.18 -17.05
CA MET A 23 -14.22 -4.90 -16.17
C MET A 23 -14.98 -5.47 -14.98
N ARG A 24 -14.85 -6.77 -14.77
CA ARG A 24 -15.34 -7.43 -13.57
C ARG A 24 -14.18 -7.82 -12.67
N ILE A 25 -14.35 -7.61 -11.39
CA ILE A 25 -13.43 -8.05 -10.33
C ILE A 25 -14.11 -9.25 -9.66
N ASP A 26 -13.44 -10.38 -9.68
CA ASP A 26 -13.99 -11.66 -9.21
C ASP A 26 -13.43 -12.09 -7.84
N GLU A 27 -12.39 -11.38 -7.33
CA GLU A 27 -11.78 -11.67 -6.03
C GLU A 27 -11.95 -10.46 -5.10
N TRP A 28 -10.90 -9.70 -4.87
CA TRP A 28 -10.91 -8.53 -4.00
C TRP A 28 -10.24 -7.32 -4.67
N GLN A 29 -10.62 -6.13 -4.25
CA GLN A 29 -10.01 -4.87 -4.69
C GLN A 29 -9.00 -4.39 -3.66
N LEU A 30 -7.82 -3.96 -4.12
CA LEU A 30 -6.81 -3.33 -3.28
C LEU A 30 -6.75 -1.83 -3.55
N PHE A 31 -6.94 -1.04 -2.50
CA PHE A 31 -6.70 0.40 -2.50
C PHE A 31 -5.40 0.70 -1.76
N ASP A 32 -4.45 1.32 -2.44
CA ASP A 32 -3.16 1.69 -1.87
C ASP A 32 -3.20 3.11 -1.32
N HIS A 33 -3.13 3.23 0.00
CA HIS A 33 -3.10 4.50 0.72
C HIS A 33 -1.75 4.77 1.38
N ARG A 34 -0.72 4.00 1.05
CA ARG A 34 0.63 4.17 1.60
C ARG A 34 1.15 5.57 1.32
N GLY A 35 1.78 6.18 2.32
CA GLY A 35 2.29 7.55 2.22
C GLY A 35 1.29 8.65 2.60
N THR A 36 0.04 8.31 2.87
CA THR A 36 -0.92 9.21 3.50
C THR A 36 -0.60 9.27 5.00
N ARG A 37 -0.47 10.49 5.57
CA ARG A 37 -0.06 10.65 6.98
C ARG A 37 -1.07 10.09 7.97
N MET A 38 -2.33 10.17 7.63
CA MET A 38 -3.44 9.59 8.38
C MET A 38 -4.59 9.37 7.40
N LEU A 39 -5.02 8.14 7.25
CA LEU A 39 -6.20 7.88 6.45
C LEU A 39 -7.42 8.06 7.35
N ASP A 40 -8.19 9.11 7.08
CA ASP A 40 -9.57 9.17 7.56
C ASP A 40 -10.37 8.13 6.76
N ILE A 41 -10.74 7.04 7.41
CA ILE A 41 -11.54 5.99 6.78
C ILE A 41 -13.04 6.31 6.74
N THR A 42 -13.49 7.33 7.47
CA THR A 42 -14.90 7.73 7.55
C THR A 42 -15.59 7.85 6.19
N PRO A 43 -14.96 8.39 5.14
CA PRO A 43 -15.56 8.45 3.81
C PRO A 43 -15.79 7.07 3.16
N TYR A 44 -15.03 6.05 3.57
CA TYR A 44 -15.11 4.69 3.04
C TYR A 44 -16.02 3.78 3.87
N VAL A 45 -16.19 4.12 5.15
CA VAL A 45 -17.10 3.45 6.07
C VAL A 45 -18.51 4.02 5.86
N ARG A 46 -19.15 3.59 4.79
CA ARG A 46 -20.58 3.89 4.58
C ARG A 46 -21.40 3.14 5.63
N HIS A 47 -22.69 3.38 5.73
CA HIS A 47 -23.63 2.80 6.74
C HIS A 47 -23.73 1.27 6.74
N GLU A 48 -22.81 0.58 6.12
CA GLU A 48 -22.76 -0.87 6.00
C GLU A 48 -22.01 -1.45 7.21
N THR A 49 -22.37 -2.67 7.58
CA THR A 49 -21.63 -3.49 8.53
C THR A 49 -20.52 -4.27 7.82
N GLY A 50 -19.61 -4.89 8.56
CA GLY A 50 -18.59 -5.75 7.96
C GLY A 50 -17.28 -5.03 7.64
N HIS A 51 -16.95 -4.01 8.42
CA HIS A 51 -15.67 -3.33 8.36
C HIS A 51 -14.76 -3.80 9.49
N VAL A 52 -13.53 -4.20 9.16
CA VAL A 52 -12.49 -4.58 10.12
C VAL A 52 -11.23 -3.76 9.87
N ALA A 53 -10.71 -3.17 10.92
CA ALA A 53 -9.43 -2.46 10.91
C ALA A 53 -8.41 -3.23 11.75
N VAL A 54 -7.23 -3.50 11.17
CA VAL A 54 -6.19 -4.31 11.79
C VAL A 54 -4.98 -3.44 12.11
N PHE A 55 -4.54 -3.55 13.37
CA PHE A 55 -3.48 -2.77 13.96
C PHE A 55 -2.38 -3.68 14.56
N GLN A 56 -1.19 -3.13 14.79
CA GLN A 56 -0.21 -3.76 15.69
C GLN A 56 -0.60 -3.56 17.16
N GLN A 57 -1.13 -2.36 17.48
CA GLN A 57 -1.69 -2.01 18.78
C GLN A 57 -3.01 -1.29 18.56
N LEU A 58 -4.02 -1.63 19.34
CA LEU A 58 -5.33 -1.01 19.22
C LEU A 58 -5.24 0.51 19.42
N PRO A 59 -5.94 1.30 18.60
CA PRO A 59 -6.06 2.73 18.80
C PRO A 59 -6.91 3.06 20.05
N ASP A 60 -6.89 4.32 20.46
CA ASP A 60 -7.80 4.81 21.48
C ASP A 60 -9.25 4.71 20.99
N GLU A 61 -10.19 4.40 21.89
CA GLU A 61 -11.59 4.06 21.56
C GLU A 61 -12.35 5.15 20.75
N ASN A 62 -11.85 6.38 20.73
CA ASN A 62 -12.52 7.50 20.07
C ASN A 62 -12.01 7.80 18.63
N ASP A 63 -11.01 7.06 18.17
CA ASP A 63 -10.34 7.38 16.90
C ASP A 63 -10.96 6.67 15.68
N MET A 64 -11.91 5.77 15.91
CA MET A 64 -12.49 4.94 14.85
C MET A 64 -14.02 5.03 14.82
N PRO A 65 -14.64 4.92 13.64
CA PRO A 65 -16.10 4.86 13.52
C PRO A 65 -16.69 3.64 14.26
N ASP A 66 -17.86 3.81 14.89
CA ASP A 66 -18.54 2.78 15.71
C ASP A 66 -18.86 1.47 14.96
N ASN A 67 -18.97 1.52 13.64
CA ASN A 67 -19.27 0.37 12.79
C ASN A 67 -18.04 -0.35 12.24
N VAL A 68 -16.84 -0.01 12.73
CA VAL A 68 -15.57 -0.67 12.41
C VAL A 68 -15.10 -1.50 13.58
N VAL A 69 -14.91 -2.79 13.36
CA VAL A 69 -14.33 -3.68 14.36
C VAL A 69 -12.82 -3.54 14.34
N CYS A 70 -12.24 -3.06 15.43
CA CYS A 70 -10.79 -2.93 15.58
C CYS A 70 -10.19 -4.20 16.18
N VAL A 71 -9.18 -4.75 15.53
CA VAL A 71 -8.46 -5.96 15.96
C VAL A 71 -6.95 -5.78 15.83
N THR A 72 -6.19 -6.61 16.52
CA THR A 72 -4.75 -6.73 16.28
C THR A 72 -4.43 -7.95 15.44
N TYR A 73 -3.21 -8.03 14.92
CA TYR A 73 -2.76 -9.20 14.15
C TYR A 73 -2.72 -10.50 14.96
N ASP A 74 -2.76 -10.42 16.30
CA ASP A 74 -2.78 -11.58 17.21
C ASP A 74 -4.19 -11.94 17.67
N THR A 75 -5.21 -11.19 17.25
CA THR A 75 -6.62 -11.45 17.63
C THR A 75 -7.13 -12.68 16.89
N ASP A 76 -7.86 -13.55 17.60
CA ASP A 76 -8.61 -14.63 16.98
C ASP A 76 -9.79 -14.05 16.18
N ILE A 77 -9.67 -14.10 14.86
CA ILE A 77 -10.64 -13.56 13.91
C ILE A 77 -11.69 -14.59 13.45
N SER A 78 -11.61 -15.83 13.92
CA SER A 78 -12.48 -16.93 13.47
C SER A 78 -13.99 -16.67 13.73
N SER A 79 -14.29 -15.83 14.72
CA SER A 79 -15.65 -15.39 15.04
C SER A 79 -16.20 -14.28 14.13
N LEU A 80 -15.32 -13.57 13.41
CA LEU A 80 -15.70 -12.48 12.54
C LEU A 80 -16.28 -13.02 11.23
N LYS A 81 -17.53 -12.66 10.94
CA LYS A 81 -18.23 -13.11 9.72
C LYS A 81 -18.86 -11.93 8.99
N GLY A 82 -19.03 -12.09 7.69
CA GLY A 82 -19.65 -11.05 6.85
C GLY A 82 -18.76 -9.81 6.73
N ILE A 83 -17.44 -10.02 6.61
CA ILE A 83 -16.49 -8.93 6.43
C ILE A 83 -16.41 -8.61 4.95
N HIS A 84 -16.72 -7.36 4.62
CA HIS A 84 -16.65 -6.85 3.26
C HIS A 84 -15.43 -5.97 3.04
N THR A 85 -15.01 -5.24 4.06
CA THR A 85 -13.90 -4.30 3.94
C THR A 85 -12.85 -4.51 5.03
N LEU A 86 -11.61 -4.67 4.61
CA LEU A 86 -10.45 -4.85 5.47
C LEU A 86 -9.53 -3.64 5.36
N TYR A 87 -9.26 -2.97 6.49
CA TYR A 87 -8.30 -1.87 6.59
C TYR A 87 -7.03 -2.38 7.28
N LEU A 88 -5.92 -2.44 6.56
CA LEU A 88 -4.61 -2.76 7.11
C LEU A 88 -3.93 -1.46 7.54
N TYR A 89 -4.15 -1.04 8.79
CA TYR A 89 -3.58 0.21 9.28
C TYR A 89 -2.08 0.15 9.42
N ASP A 90 -1.60 -0.87 10.13
CA ASP A 90 -0.18 -1.09 10.31
C ASP A 90 0.34 -2.18 9.35
N MET A 91 1.64 -2.18 9.13
CA MET A 91 2.28 -3.22 8.34
C MET A 91 2.10 -4.59 9.01
N PRO A 92 1.64 -5.63 8.30
CA PRO A 92 1.54 -6.96 8.87
C PRO A 92 2.94 -7.48 9.28
N PRO A 93 3.04 -8.22 10.41
CA PRO A 93 4.32 -8.76 10.89
C PRO A 93 4.99 -9.72 9.89
N SER A 94 4.21 -10.41 9.07
CA SER A 94 4.71 -11.29 8.02
C SER A 94 3.69 -11.44 6.89
N LEU A 95 4.17 -11.85 5.72
CA LEU A 95 3.31 -12.17 4.58
C LEU A 95 2.35 -13.34 4.91
N THR A 96 2.81 -14.33 5.67
CA THR A 96 1.99 -15.47 6.08
C THR A 96 0.78 -15.05 6.91
N ILE A 97 0.96 -14.09 7.83
CA ILE A 97 -0.14 -13.54 8.63
C ILE A 97 -1.13 -12.80 7.73
N LEU A 98 -0.64 -12.00 6.79
CA LEU A 98 -1.49 -11.30 5.82
C LEU A 98 -2.30 -12.28 4.98
N GLU A 99 -1.65 -13.31 4.44
CA GLU A 99 -2.33 -14.35 3.63
C GLU A 99 -3.41 -15.08 4.42
N SER A 100 -3.12 -15.45 5.68
CA SER A 100 -4.09 -16.10 6.57
C SER A 100 -5.28 -15.19 6.85
N LEU A 101 -5.03 -13.92 7.14
CA LEU A 101 -6.05 -12.91 7.42
C LEU A 101 -7.01 -12.72 6.23
N VAL A 102 -6.47 -12.52 5.03
CA VAL A 102 -7.26 -12.34 3.81
C VAL A 102 -8.02 -13.63 3.47
N LYS A 103 -7.39 -14.78 3.65
CA LYS A 103 -7.99 -16.09 3.38
C LYS A 103 -9.11 -16.45 4.35
N GLU A 104 -9.06 -15.99 5.60
CA GLU A 104 -10.05 -16.28 6.61
C GLU A 104 -11.24 -15.31 6.57
N LEU A 105 -10.96 -14.03 6.37
CA LEU A 105 -11.99 -12.99 6.32
C LEU A 105 -12.70 -12.89 4.97
N HIS A 106 -12.07 -13.30 3.86
CA HIS A 106 -12.60 -13.20 2.49
C HIS A 106 -13.17 -11.81 2.16
N PRO A 107 -12.43 -10.71 2.38
CA PRO A 107 -12.96 -9.38 2.13
C PRO A 107 -13.13 -9.10 0.64
N ASP A 108 -14.14 -8.32 0.28
CA ASP A 108 -14.32 -7.82 -1.10
C ASP A 108 -13.36 -6.67 -1.40
N THR A 109 -12.99 -5.90 -0.37
CA THR A 109 -12.15 -4.71 -0.48
C THR A 109 -11.08 -4.68 0.60
N ILE A 110 -9.84 -4.35 0.21
CA ILE A 110 -8.70 -4.21 1.10
C ILE A 110 -8.12 -2.79 0.94
N HIS A 111 -8.00 -2.05 2.04
CA HIS A 111 -7.33 -0.77 2.10
C HIS A 111 -5.96 -0.94 2.77
N ALA A 112 -4.89 -0.86 2.02
CA ALA A 112 -3.52 -0.90 2.53
C ALA A 112 -3.09 0.50 2.95
N CYS A 113 -3.24 0.82 4.22
CA CYS A 113 -2.85 2.09 4.81
C CYS A 113 -1.37 2.08 5.17
N PHE A 114 -0.91 1.03 5.84
CA PHE A 114 0.46 0.81 6.30
C PHE A 114 1.05 2.07 6.92
N TYR A 115 0.31 2.59 7.92
CA TYR A 115 0.73 3.76 8.64
C TYR A 115 1.99 3.45 9.47
N LEU A 116 3.02 4.22 9.25
CA LEU A 116 4.27 4.13 10.00
C LEU A 116 4.44 5.43 10.76
N GLN A 117 4.21 5.41 12.08
CA GLN A 117 4.33 6.59 12.94
C GLN A 117 5.71 7.25 12.84
N GLU A 118 6.77 6.47 12.70
CA GLU A 118 8.13 6.95 12.48
C GLU A 118 8.90 5.97 11.59
N SER A 119 8.71 6.04 10.29
CA SER A 119 9.59 5.32 9.38
C SER A 119 10.79 6.18 9.03
N ALA A 120 11.97 5.72 9.42
CA ALA A 120 13.22 6.27 8.89
C ALA A 120 13.27 6.20 7.34
N PHE A 121 12.52 5.25 6.76
CA PHE A 121 12.34 5.12 5.30
C PHE A 121 11.39 6.17 4.71
N MET A 122 10.43 6.69 5.48
CA MET A 122 9.49 7.72 5.02
C MET A 122 10.03 9.14 5.24
N LYS A 123 11.08 9.31 6.07
CA LYS A 123 11.75 10.61 6.24
C LYS A 123 12.54 11.04 5.03
N ALA A 124 12.69 10.17 4.03
CA ALA A 124 13.67 10.51 3.01
C ALA A 124 13.35 9.95 1.63
N PHE A 125 12.61 10.66 0.86
CA PHE A 125 13.24 10.96 -0.42
C PHE A 125 14.48 11.78 -0.07
N PRO A 126 15.69 11.31 -0.41
CA PRO A 126 16.91 12.01 -0.07
C PRO A 126 16.79 13.46 -0.55
N SER A 127 17.06 14.39 0.34
CA SER A 127 17.08 15.80 -0.03
C SER A 127 18.16 16.03 -1.10
N ARG A 128 18.07 17.13 -1.82
CA ARG A 128 19.14 17.51 -2.76
C ARG A 128 20.53 17.55 -2.09
N GLU A 129 20.57 17.84 -0.81
CA GLU A 129 21.79 17.85 0.00
C GLU A 129 22.33 16.44 0.24
N ASP A 130 21.46 15.48 0.51
CA ASP A 130 21.84 14.07 0.68
C ASP A 130 22.38 13.48 -0.63
N PHE A 131 21.77 13.84 -1.76
CA PHE A 131 22.31 13.46 -3.08
C PHE A 131 23.66 14.08 -3.37
N LYS A 132 23.87 15.34 -3.04
CA LYS A 132 25.18 15.99 -3.19
C LYS A 132 26.24 15.32 -2.32
N TRP A 133 25.89 14.99 -1.07
CA TRP A 133 26.78 14.29 -0.15
C TRP A 133 27.15 12.90 -0.68
N LEU A 134 26.17 12.09 -1.09
CA LEU A 134 26.37 10.77 -1.66
C LEU A 134 27.23 10.83 -2.94
N TYR A 135 26.93 11.78 -3.84
CA TYR A 135 27.71 12.00 -5.05
C TYR A 135 29.16 12.40 -4.73
N GLY A 136 29.37 13.23 -3.71
CA GLY A 136 30.71 13.60 -3.24
C GLY A 136 31.52 12.40 -2.75
N ILE A 137 30.93 11.48 -2.05
CA ILE A 137 31.55 10.20 -1.61
C ILE A 137 31.95 9.36 -2.82
N LEU A 138 31.01 9.13 -3.74
CA LEU A 138 31.23 8.30 -4.92
C LEU A 138 32.31 8.90 -5.86
N ALA A 139 32.34 10.23 -6.02
CA ALA A 139 33.36 10.91 -6.81
C ALA A 139 34.74 10.75 -6.20
N ARG A 140 34.88 10.83 -4.86
CA ARG A 140 36.15 10.59 -4.16
C ARG A 140 36.62 9.14 -4.27
N GLN A 141 35.71 8.17 -4.17
CA GLN A 141 36.05 6.76 -4.33
C GLN A 141 36.51 6.44 -5.75
N LYS A 142 35.88 7.00 -6.79
CA LYS A 142 36.33 6.85 -8.17
C LYS A 142 37.76 7.35 -8.35
N GLN A 143 38.11 8.51 -7.79
CA GLN A 143 39.47 9.03 -7.84
C GLN A 143 40.47 8.13 -7.11
N SER A 144 40.10 7.48 -6.03
CA SER A 144 40.91 6.51 -5.29
C SER A 144 41.19 5.24 -6.08
N ILE A 145 40.19 4.73 -6.78
CA ILE A 145 40.30 3.51 -7.62
C ILE A 145 41.22 3.79 -8.83
N TYR A 146 41.05 4.91 -9.51
CA TYR A 146 41.94 5.29 -10.63
C TYR A 146 43.40 5.46 -10.22
N ARG A 147 43.65 5.98 -9.02
CA ARG A 147 45.05 6.10 -8.51
C ARG A 147 45.71 4.77 -8.14
N LYS A 148 44.91 3.73 -7.81
CA LYS A 148 45.45 2.39 -7.50
C LYS A 148 45.71 1.52 -8.73
N THR A 149 45.08 1.81 -9.86
CA THR A 149 45.18 0.99 -11.08
C THR A 149 46.33 1.41 -12.02
N TYR A 150 46.95 2.57 -11.79
CA TYR A 150 48.01 3.12 -12.63
C TYR A 150 49.31 3.41 -11.84
N ARG A 151 49.66 2.55 -10.86
CA ARG A 151 50.99 2.48 -10.23
C ARG A 151 51.60 1.11 -10.36
#